data_9d920ddfcf77eeb2dc0269a96af60eca
#
_entry.id   9d920ddfcf77eeb2dc0269a96af60eca
#
_cell.length_a   1.000
_cell.length_b   1.000
_cell.length_c   1.000
_cell.angle_alpha   90.00
_cell.angle_beta   90.00
_cell.angle_gamma   90.00
#
_symmetry.space_group_name_H-M   'P 1'
#
loop_
_entity.id
_entity.type
_entity.pdbx_description
1 polymer ?
#
loop_
_entity_poly.entity_id
_entity_poly.type
_entity_poly.pdbx_seq_one_letter_code
_entity_poly.pdbx_strand_id
1 'polypeptide(L)'
;MKLSYIIPFYNGQDTIHHCLDSILAIGLDLNELEIIIVDDCSPMSAESILSDYLVKYRNIRIIQHSVNKRQGGAKNTGISLAKGEYIAFADQDDTIIANNSKLALDFALKHDVDMLACHYTILHEDKNIREYGIDKGEKQIISGKEFCEQYFATGYNLAPWANLYKRNFLQKVSRPYEENVVMEDADWIAWHWIHANKVGILNIPIYIWIMNPTSITHSQHYINRADWIKYGYRKIRDAHSYKSKSSKFSEIMENDGRQNIIGGMKKIWKVDNYLKFYQHLTRSCDAYIPLHELQKMEWSGIVKLLIQYPILSCICLYPIGSILKLINYARLQCK
;
A
#
# COMPACT_ATOMS: atom_id res chain seq x y z
N MET A 1 8.17 10.12 -23.41
CA MET A 1 7.54 9.13 -22.53
C MET A 1 6.57 9.86 -21.64
N LYS A 2 5.27 9.55 -21.71
CA LYS A 2 4.23 10.22 -20.89
C LYS A 2 3.96 9.47 -19.60
N LEU A 3 3.92 8.13 -19.65
CA LEU A 3 3.49 7.30 -18.51
C LEU A 3 4.44 6.12 -18.30
N SER A 4 4.82 5.87 -17.04
CA SER A 4 5.49 4.65 -16.58
C SER A 4 4.56 3.90 -15.65
N TYR A 5 4.17 2.67 -15.99
CA TYR A 5 3.58 1.75 -15.04
C TYR A 5 4.67 0.93 -14.35
N ILE A 6 4.61 0.85 -13.03
CA ILE A 6 5.52 0.05 -12.20
C ILE A 6 4.71 -1.10 -11.60
N ILE A 7 5.16 -2.33 -11.85
CA ILE A 7 4.52 -3.56 -11.38
C ILE A 7 5.52 -4.33 -10.53
N PRO A 8 5.39 -4.32 -9.20
CA PRO A 8 6.07 -5.30 -8.36
C PRO A 8 5.59 -6.71 -8.70
N PHE A 9 6.53 -7.63 -8.94
CA PHE A 9 6.21 -9.00 -9.30
C PHE A 9 6.86 -9.98 -8.34
N TYR A 10 6.05 -10.88 -7.78
CA TYR A 10 6.53 -12.04 -7.02
C TYR A 10 5.54 -13.19 -7.12
N ASN A 11 5.96 -14.29 -7.74
CA ASN A 11 5.17 -15.52 -7.87
C ASN A 11 3.76 -15.30 -8.47
N GLY A 12 3.66 -14.42 -9.49
CA GLY A 12 2.40 -13.94 -10.08
C GLY A 12 2.11 -14.50 -11.48
N GLN A 13 2.59 -15.73 -11.80
CA GLN A 13 2.45 -16.34 -13.12
C GLN A 13 0.99 -16.46 -13.61
N ASP A 14 0.05 -16.62 -12.68
CA ASP A 14 -1.36 -16.86 -13.03
C ASP A 14 -2.14 -15.56 -13.28
N THR A 15 -1.60 -14.41 -12.91
CA THR A 15 -2.33 -13.13 -12.90
C THR A 15 -1.72 -12.05 -13.78
N ILE A 16 -0.40 -12.02 -13.91
CA ILE A 16 0.35 -10.94 -14.56
C ILE A 16 -0.09 -10.65 -16.00
N HIS A 17 -0.49 -11.65 -16.77
CA HIS A 17 -0.93 -11.47 -18.16
C HIS A 17 -2.16 -10.58 -18.23
N HIS A 18 -3.14 -10.81 -17.36
CA HIS A 18 -4.36 -10.00 -17.31
C HIS A 18 -4.08 -8.55 -16.91
N CYS A 19 -3.20 -8.33 -15.94
CA CYS A 19 -2.76 -7.00 -15.55
C CYS A 19 -2.09 -6.28 -16.73
N LEU A 20 -1.14 -6.93 -17.41
CA LEU A 20 -0.45 -6.36 -18.58
C LEU A 20 -1.38 -6.01 -19.73
N ASP A 21 -2.29 -6.92 -20.08
CA ASP A 21 -3.26 -6.67 -21.16
C ASP A 21 -4.12 -5.45 -20.86
N SER A 22 -4.52 -5.26 -19.59
CA SER A 22 -5.31 -4.12 -19.18
C SER A 22 -4.53 -2.79 -19.31
N ILE A 23 -3.24 -2.79 -19.01
CA ILE A 23 -2.36 -1.60 -19.17
C ILE A 23 -2.13 -1.30 -20.67
N LEU A 24 -1.85 -2.32 -21.46
CA LEU A 24 -1.65 -2.19 -22.90
C LEU A 24 -2.90 -1.68 -23.62
N ALA A 25 -4.09 -2.01 -23.10
CA ALA A 25 -5.38 -1.55 -23.61
C ALA A 25 -5.61 -0.03 -23.43
N ILE A 26 -4.78 0.69 -22.67
CA ILE A 26 -4.84 2.17 -22.57
C ILE A 26 -4.69 2.84 -23.95
N GLY A 27 -4.04 2.17 -24.89
CA GLY A 27 -3.93 2.63 -26.27
C GLY A 27 -3.02 3.83 -26.46
N LEU A 28 -2.01 3.97 -25.61
CA LEU A 28 -0.89 4.89 -25.83
C LEU A 28 0.14 4.27 -26.78
N ASP A 29 0.82 5.12 -27.55
CA ASP A 29 1.93 4.67 -28.37
C ASP A 29 3.05 4.05 -27.52
N LEU A 30 3.76 3.06 -28.09
CA LEU A 30 4.88 2.39 -27.40
C LEU A 30 6.01 3.34 -26.98
N ASN A 31 6.08 4.54 -27.58
CA ASN A 31 7.02 5.59 -27.20
C ASN A 31 6.47 6.52 -26.10
N GLU A 32 5.20 6.40 -25.76
CA GLU A 32 4.53 7.20 -24.74
C GLU A 32 4.28 6.44 -23.43
N LEU A 33 4.23 5.10 -23.49
CA LEU A 33 4.02 4.21 -22.37
C LEU A 33 5.25 3.31 -22.18
N GLU A 34 5.76 3.19 -20.96
CA GLU A 34 6.64 2.10 -20.55
C GLU A 34 6.02 1.31 -19.39
N ILE A 35 6.32 0.03 -19.35
CA ILE A 35 5.92 -0.89 -18.28
C ILE A 35 7.18 -1.46 -17.67
N ILE A 36 7.40 -1.23 -16.38
CA ILE A 36 8.55 -1.69 -15.62
C ILE A 36 8.07 -2.75 -14.63
N ILE A 37 8.40 -3.99 -14.92
CA ILE A 37 8.11 -5.12 -14.05
C ILE A 37 9.36 -5.37 -13.19
N VAL A 38 9.22 -5.32 -11.88
CA VAL A 38 10.32 -5.59 -10.96
C VAL A 38 10.06 -6.94 -10.30
N ASP A 39 10.76 -7.97 -10.80
CA ASP A 39 10.72 -9.32 -10.26
C ASP A 39 11.53 -9.39 -8.98
N ASP A 40 10.84 -9.51 -7.87
CA ASP A 40 11.40 -9.49 -6.52
C ASP A 40 11.92 -10.85 -6.06
N CYS A 41 12.79 -11.46 -6.90
CA CYS A 41 13.40 -12.78 -6.66
C CYS A 41 12.36 -13.92 -6.66
N SER A 42 11.52 -13.99 -7.69
CA SER A 42 10.52 -15.05 -7.85
C SER A 42 11.17 -16.43 -8.11
N PRO A 43 10.55 -17.53 -7.65
CA PRO A 43 11.00 -18.89 -7.98
C PRO A 43 10.97 -19.16 -9.49
N MET A 44 9.98 -18.67 -10.20
CA MET A 44 9.89 -18.63 -11.65
C MET A 44 10.01 -17.19 -12.11
N SER A 45 11.01 -16.88 -12.93
CA SER A 45 11.30 -15.50 -13.32
C SER A 45 10.20 -14.92 -14.19
N ALA A 46 9.90 -13.63 -13.98
CA ALA A 46 8.97 -12.88 -14.82
C ALA A 46 9.39 -12.90 -16.30
N GLU A 47 10.71 -12.94 -16.58
CA GLU A 47 11.23 -12.99 -17.94
C GLU A 47 10.83 -14.29 -18.67
N SER A 48 10.89 -15.45 -17.99
CA SER A 48 10.47 -16.72 -18.57
C SER A 48 8.96 -16.79 -18.82
N ILE A 49 8.16 -16.21 -17.91
CA ILE A 49 6.68 -16.17 -18.00
C ILE A 49 6.23 -15.26 -19.14
N LEU A 50 6.91 -14.15 -19.34
CA LEU A 50 6.49 -13.07 -20.24
C LEU A 50 7.31 -13.03 -21.54
N SER A 51 7.99 -14.12 -21.91
CA SER A 51 8.85 -14.19 -23.11
C SER A 51 8.13 -13.69 -24.37
N ASP A 52 6.87 -14.11 -24.60
CA ASP A 52 6.07 -13.71 -25.76
C ASP A 52 5.72 -12.21 -25.74
N TYR A 53 5.49 -11.65 -24.56
CA TYR A 53 5.26 -10.21 -24.41
C TYR A 53 6.50 -9.39 -24.71
N LEU A 54 7.66 -9.86 -24.28
CA LEU A 54 8.94 -9.15 -24.52
C LEU A 54 9.31 -9.13 -26.01
N VAL A 55 8.94 -10.15 -26.77
CA VAL A 55 9.10 -10.17 -28.24
C VAL A 55 8.15 -9.17 -28.91
N LYS A 56 6.91 -9.08 -28.41
CA LYS A 56 5.85 -8.26 -29.02
C LYS A 56 5.91 -6.78 -28.61
N TYR A 57 6.28 -6.49 -27.36
CA TYR A 57 6.17 -5.16 -26.77
C TYR A 57 7.53 -4.66 -26.23
N ARG A 58 8.25 -3.89 -27.03
CA ARG A 58 9.57 -3.33 -26.65
C ARG A 58 9.53 -2.28 -25.55
N ASN A 59 8.37 -1.82 -25.15
CA ASN A 59 8.14 -0.89 -24.05
C ASN A 59 7.93 -1.58 -22.69
N ILE A 60 8.03 -2.92 -22.64
CA ILE A 60 8.06 -3.70 -21.41
C ILE A 60 9.52 -3.98 -21.03
N ARG A 61 9.86 -3.71 -19.77
CA ARG A 61 11.19 -3.96 -19.20
C ARG A 61 11.04 -4.78 -17.94
N ILE A 62 11.84 -5.83 -17.79
CA ILE A 62 11.89 -6.64 -16.58
C ILE A 62 13.22 -6.40 -15.87
N ILE A 63 13.17 -6.18 -14.57
CA ILE A 63 14.31 -6.02 -13.68
C ILE A 63 14.18 -7.09 -12.61
N GLN A 64 15.19 -7.94 -12.44
CA GLN A 64 15.16 -8.99 -11.44
C GLN A 64 16.04 -8.63 -10.25
N HIS A 65 15.50 -8.73 -9.04
CA HIS A 65 16.26 -8.63 -7.81
C HIS A 65 16.98 -9.95 -7.49
N SER A 66 18.19 -9.88 -6.95
CA SER A 66 18.94 -11.04 -6.47
C SER A 66 18.44 -11.56 -5.12
N VAL A 67 17.72 -10.73 -4.36
CA VAL A 67 17.09 -11.05 -3.08
C VAL A 67 15.74 -10.41 -2.99
N ASN A 68 14.79 -11.05 -2.30
CA ASN A 68 13.46 -10.49 -2.10
C ASN A 68 13.52 -9.28 -1.14
N LYS A 69 13.04 -8.12 -1.60
CA LYS A 69 12.99 -6.85 -0.88
C LYS A 69 11.56 -6.40 -0.56
N ARG A 70 10.59 -7.25 -0.88
CA ARG A 70 9.14 -6.99 -0.82
C ARG A 70 8.70 -5.85 -1.75
N GLN A 71 7.41 -5.54 -1.72
CA GLN A 71 6.80 -4.56 -2.62
C GLN A 71 7.47 -3.19 -2.55
N GLY A 72 7.85 -2.72 -1.36
CA GLY A 72 8.53 -1.44 -1.18
C GLY A 72 9.86 -1.35 -1.96
N GLY A 73 10.69 -2.39 -1.88
CA GLY A 73 11.96 -2.44 -2.63
C GLY A 73 11.73 -2.51 -4.14
N ALA A 74 10.75 -3.28 -4.59
CA ALA A 74 10.39 -3.35 -6.01
C ALA A 74 9.87 -2.01 -6.54
N LYS A 75 8.99 -1.32 -5.80
CA LYS A 75 8.50 0.01 -6.15
C LYS A 75 9.63 1.04 -6.22
N ASN A 76 10.57 1.03 -5.26
CA ASN A 76 11.75 1.91 -5.27
C ASN A 76 12.59 1.72 -6.53
N THR A 77 12.87 0.46 -6.89
CA THR A 77 13.62 0.13 -8.11
C THR A 77 12.88 0.64 -9.35
N GLY A 78 11.57 0.40 -9.44
CA GLY A 78 10.76 0.90 -10.55
C GLY A 78 10.77 2.42 -10.67
N ILE A 79 10.58 3.16 -9.56
CA ILE A 79 10.63 4.63 -9.54
C ILE A 79 11.97 5.15 -10.05
N SER A 80 13.09 4.54 -9.63
CA SER A 80 14.43 4.96 -10.02
C SER A 80 14.70 4.81 -11.51
N LEU A 81 14.02 3.89 -12.18
CA LEU A 81 14.19 3.55 -13.59
C LEU A 81 13.13 4.19 -14.50
N ALA A 82 12.07 4.73 -13.94
CA ALA A 82 10.96 5.34 -14.67
C ALA A 82 11.41 6.56 -15.47
N LYS A 83 10.94 6.67 -16.72
CA LYS A 83 11.22 7.78 -17.66
C LYS A 83 9.96 8.58 -17.99
N GLY A 84 8.77 8.06 -17.68
CA GLY A 84 7.51 8.73 -17.91
C GLY A 84 7.43 10.06 -17.16
N GLU A 85 6.71 11.01 -17.71
CA GLU A 85 6.40 12.27 -17.03
C GLU A 85 5.54 11.99 -15.78
N TYR A 86 4.63 11.03 -15.90
CA TYR A 86 3.86 10.49 -14.77
C TYR A 86 4.21 9.03 -14.52
N ILE A 87 4.09 8.63 -13.26
CA ILE A 87 4.25 7.25 -12.75
C ILE A 87 2.90 6.78 -12.22
N ALA A 88 2.55 5.54 -12.53
CA ALA A 88 1.44 4.79 -11.94
C ALA A 88 1.94 3.45 -11.41
N PHE A 89 1.25 2.90 -10.42
CA PHE A 89 1.52 1.57 -9.88
C PHE A 89 0.36 0.62 -10.21
N ALA A 90 0.69 -0.64 -10.41
CA ALA A 90 -0.29 -1.71 -10.49
C ALA A 90 0.23 -2.94 -9.74
N ASP A 91 -0.63 -3.56 -8.96
CA ASP A 91 -0.34 -4.87 -8.39
C ASP A 91 -0.56 -5.94 -9.48
N GLN A 92 0.24 -6.99 -9.47
CA GLN A 92 0.30 -8.00 -10.55
C GLN A 92 -1.00 -8.80 -10.73
N ASP A 93 -1.88 -8.77 -9.74
CA ASP A 93 -3.16 -9.50 -9.67
C ASP A 93 -4.39 -8.62 -9.87
N ASP A 94 -4.18 -7.34 -10.21
CA ASP A 94 -5.24 -6.35 -10.40
C ASP A 94 -5.41 -5.92 -11.86
N THR A 95 -6.39 -5.06 -12.12
CA THR A 95 -6.78 -4.64 -13.48
C THR A 95 -6.87 -3.11 -13.58
N ILE A 96 -6.43 -2.58 -14.72
CA ILE A 96 -6.52 -1.16 -15.05
C ILE A 96 -7.76 -0.90 -15.93
N ILE A 97 -8.51 0.17 -15.62
CA ILE A 97 -9.62 0.62 -16.47
C ILE A 97 -9.04 1.54 -17.55
N ALA A 98 -8.72 0.97 -18.69
CA ALA A 98 -7.91 1.57 -19.74
C ALA A 98 -8.38 2.97 -20.21
N ASN A 99 -9.64 3.10 -20.60
CA ASN A 99 -10.19 4.38 -21.08
C ASN A 99 -10.13 5.48 -20.01
N ASN A 100 -10.47 5.14 -18.78
CA ASN A 100 -10.45 6.07 -17.67
C ASN A 100 -9.02 6.45 -17.30
N SER A 101 -8.06 5.53 -17.38
CA SER A 101 -6.65 5.78 -17.13
C SER A 101 -6.06 6.73 -18.17
N LYS A 102 -6.50 6.64 -19.44
CA LYS A 102 -6.13 7.61 -20.47
C LYS A 102 -6.67 9.01 -20.16
N LEU A 103 -7.94 9.11 -19.79
CA LEU A 103 -8.56 10.39 -19.36
C LEU A 103 -7.85 10.99 -18.14
N ALA A 104 -7.45 10.14 -17.18
CA ALA A 104 -6.70 10.56 -16.01
C ALA A 104 -5.32 11.12 -16.39
N LEU A 105 -4.59 10.44 -17.28
CA LEU A 105 -3.31 10.91 -17.78
C LEU A 105 -3.45 12.25 -18.53
N ASP A 106 -4.42 12.37 -19.43
CA ASP A 106 -4.67 13.59 -20.19
C ASP A 106 -5.00 14.76 -19.26
N PHE A 107 -5.78 14.50 -18.19
CA PHE A 107 -6.07 15.50 -17.15
C PHE A 107 -4.80 15.89 -16.40
N ALA A 108 -3.99 14.93 -15.97
CA ALA A 108 -2.76 15.17 -15.23
C ALA A 108 -1.77 16.02 -16.03
N LEU A 109 -1.56 15.66 -17.30
CA LEU A 109 -0.70 16.39 -18.23
C LEU A 109 -1.22 17.83 -18.50
N LYS A 110 -2.53 17.96 -18.79
CA LYS A 110 -3.15 19.26 -19.07
C LYS A 110 -3.02 20.24 -17.93
N HIS A 111 -3.20 19.75 -16.71
CA HIS A 111 -3.23 20.58 -15.51
C HIS A 111 -1.90 20.64 -14.78
N ASP A 112 -0.92 19.87 -15.20
CA ASP A 112 0.43 19.84 -14.62
C ASP A 112 0.39 19.62 -13.09
N VAL A 113 -0.34 18.60 -12.64
CA VAL A 113 -0.51 18.30 -11.21
C VAL A 113 0.67 17.51 -10.68
N ASP A 114 1.03 17.70 -9.41
CA ASP A 114 2.06 16.90 -8.73
C ASP A 114 1.56 15.47 -8.48
N MET A 115 0.29 15.35 -8.12
CA MET A 115 -0.40 14.08 -7.91
C MET A 115 -1.85 14.18 -8.40
N LEU A 116 -2.38 13.09 -8.91
CA LEU A 116 -3.78 12.96 -9.30
C LEU A 116 -4.42 11.82 -8.51
N ALA A 117 -5.48 12.13 -7.78
CA ALA A 117 -6.32 11.17 -7.09
C ALA A 117 -7.49 10.74 -7.97
N CYS A 118 -7.67 9.44 -8.16
CA CYS A 118 -8.80 8.85 -8.87
C CYS A 118 -9.51 7.82 -8.00
N HIS A 119 -10.62 7.29 -8.49
CA HIS A 119 -11.36 6.21 -7.84
C HIS A 119 -10.81 4.84 -8.20
N TYR A 120 -11.28 3.84 -7.47
CA TYR A 120 -11.08 2.44 -7.77
C TYR A 120 -12.35 1.65 -7.49
N THR A 121 -12.40 0.46 -8.05
CA THR A 121 -13.48 -0.49 -7.88
C THR A 121 -12.95 -1.72 -7.17
N ILE A 122 -13.71 -2.30 -6.26
CA ILE A 122 -13.40 -3.61 -5.67
C ILE A 122 -14.27 -4.65 -6.35
N LEU A 123 -13.63 -5.66 -6.94
CA LEU A 123 -14.29 -6.86 -7.44
C LEU A 123 -14.24 -7.95 -6.37
N HIS A 124 -15.37 -8.26 -5.76
CA HIS A 124 -15.51 -9.30 -4.76
C HIS A 124 -15.67 -10.69 -5.41
N GLU A 125 -15.44 -11.78 -4.64
CA GLU A 125 -15.60 -13.17 -5.11
C GLU A 125 -17.00 -13.48 -5.62
N ASP A 126 -18.03 -12.89 -5.03
CA ASP A 126 -19.43 -13.00 -5.44
C ASP A 126 -19.77 -12.17 -6.70
N LYS A 127 -18.74 -11.63 -7.38
CA LYS A 127 -18.81 -10.72 -8.54
C LYS A 127 -19.55 -9.40 -8.27
N ASN A 128 -19.83 -9.07 -7.02
CA ASN A 128 -20.31 -7.75 -6.67
C ASN A 128 -19.19 -6.71 -6.83
N ILE A 129 -19.54 -5.61 -7.46
CA ILE A 129 -18.63 -4.50 -7.71
C ILE A 129 -19.02 -3.34 -6.79
N ARG A 130 -18.04 -2.78 -6.07
CA ARG A 130 -18.22 -1.57 -5.27
C ARG A 130 -17.20 -0.54 -5.70
N GLU A 131 -17.65 0.67 -5.95
CA GLU A 131 -16.79 1.80 -6.28
C GLU A 131 -16.39 2.55 -5.01
N TYR A 132 -15.14 2.95 -4.94
CA TYR A 132 -14.55 3.69 -3.83
C TYR A 132 -13.79 4.90 -4.37
N GLY A 133 -14.01 6.04 -3.75
CA GLY A 133 -13.32 7.26 -4.13
C GLY A 133 -13.76 8.48 -3.36
N ILE A 134 -13.42 9.63 -3.88
CA ILE A 134 -13.75 10.94 -3.28
C ILE A 134 -15.15 11.34 -3.76
N ASP A 135 -16.15 11.08 -2.96
CA ASP A 135 -17.56 11.34 -3.28
C ASP A 135 -17.91 12.82 -3.06
N LYS A 136 -17.24 13.75 -3.73
CA LYS A 136 -17.58 15.19 -3.67
C LYS A 136 -17.28 15.87 -4.99
N GLY A 137 -18.28 15.93 -5.87
CA GLY A 137 -18.39 16.94 -6.91
C GLY A 137 -17.43 16.81 -8.10
N GLU A 138 -17.34 17.89 -8.83
CA GLU A 138 -16.59 18.01 -10.08
C GLU A 138 -15.07 17.95 -9.88
N LYS A 139 -14.34 17.76 -10.99
CA LYS A 139 -12.89 17.86 -11.10
C LYS A 139 -12.35 19.05 -10.30
N GLN A 140 -11.46 18.79 -9.36
CA GLN A 140 -10.88 19.82 -8.51
C GLN A 140 -9.36 19.83 -8.61
N ILE A 141 -8.79 20.99 -8.36
CA ILE A 141 -7.35 21.15 -8.18
C ILE A 141 -7.17 21.93 -6.87
N ILE A 142 -6.53 21.27 -5.90
CA ILE A 142 -6.31 21.84 -4.56
C ILE A 142 -4.85 21.63 -4.13
N SER A 143 -4.45 22.23 -3.02
CA SER A 143 -3.14 21.95 -2.42
C SER A 143 -3.12 20.58 -1.72
N GLY A 144 -1.93 19.99 -1.59
CA GLY A 144 -1.77 18.75 -0.83
C GLY A 144 -2.20 18.88 0.63
N LYS A 145 -1.99 20.06 1.23
CA LYS A 145 -2.49 20.37 2.57
C LYS A 145 -4.01 20.24 2.64
N GLU A 146 -4.73 20.92 1.74
CA GLU A 146 -6.20 20.85 1.68
C GLU A 146 -6.67 19.43 1.42
N PHE A 147 -6.01 18.71 0.51
CA PHE A 147 -6.32 17.31 0.24
C PHE A 147 -6.20 16.45 1.51
N CYS A 148 -5.08 16.56 2.23
CA CYS A 148 -4.86 15.80 3.46
C CYS A 148 -5.88 16.14 4.55
N GLU A 149 -6.19 17.42 4.74
CA GLU A 149 -7.13 17.87 5.78
C GLU A 149 -8.59 17.51 5.51
N GLN A 150 -8.96 17.34 4.23
CA GLN A 150 -10.33 17.05 3.82
C GLN A 150 -10.58 15.54 3.66
N TYR A 151 -9.64 14.80 3.10
CA TYR A 151 -9.90 13.44 2.61
C TYR A 151 -9.23 12.33 3.43
N PHE A 152 -8.09 12.58 4.07
CA PHE A 152 -7.47 11.54 4.90
C PHE A 152 -8.35 11.12 6.10
N ALA A 153 -9.02 12.07 6.73
CA ALA A 153 -9.92 11.79 7.85
C ALA A 153 -11.17 10.98 7.44
N THR A 154 -11.51 10.94 6.15
CA THR A 154 -12.68 10.22 5.63
C THR A 154 -12.38 8.79 5.19
N GLY A 155 -11.15 8.32 5.41
CA GLY A 155 -10.73 6.98 5.01
C GLY A 155 -10.44 6.85 3.51
N TYR A 156 -10.06 7.95 2.83
CA TYR A 156 -9.60 7.89 1.45
C TYR A 156 -8.48 6.85 1.29
N ASN A 157 -8.48 6.18 0.16
CA ASN A 157 -7.54 5.12 -0.15
C ASN A 157 -6.08 5.56 0.03
N LEU A 158 -5.36 4.84 0.87
CA LEU A 158 -3.94 5.03 1.13
C LEU A 158 -3.05 4.14 0.24
N ALA A 159 -3.65 3.39 -0.69
CA ALA A 159 -2.88 2.57 -1.63
C ALA A 159 -2.25 3.45 -2.73
N PRO A 160 -1.07 3.12 -3.22
CA PRO A 160 -0.39 3.89 -4.25
C PRO A 160 -1.02 3.75 -5.65
N TRP A 161 -1.73 2.66 -5.90
CA TRP A 161 -2.50 2.47 -7.13
C TRP A 161 -3.77 3.36 -7.15
N ALA A 162 -4.43 3.49 -8.26
CA ALA A 162 -5.52 4.44 -8.49
C ALA A 162 -5.10 5.93 -8.38
N ASN A 163 -3.80 6.21 -8.47
CA ASN A 163 -3.24 7.56 -8.45
C ASN A 163 -2.19 7.70 -9.56
N LEU A 164 -1.97 8.94 -10.02
CA LEU A 164 -0.83 9.28 -10.87
C LEU A 164 0.10 10.23 -10.12
N TYR A 165 1.39 10.03 -10.29
CA TYR A 165 2.45 10.79 -9.61
C TYR A 165 3.36 11.43 -10.64
N LYS A 166 3.54 12.75 -10.60
CA LYS A 166 4.51 13.42 -11.44
C LYS A 166 5.93 13.01 -11.06
N ARG A 167 6.68 12.44 -12.00
CA ARG A 167 8.02 11.89 -11.72
C ARG A 167 8.97 12.92 -11.09
N ASN A 168 9.01 14.13 -11.63
CA ASN A 168 9.87 15.20 -11.10
C ASN A 168 9.47 15.60 -9.67
N PHE A 169 8.19 15.53 -9.34
CA PHE A 169 7.73 15.75 -7.97
C PHE A 169 8.24 14.67 -7.02
N LEU A 170 8.11 13.37 -7.38
CA LEU A 170 8.64 12.27 -6.56
C LEU A 170 10.15 12.40 -6.35
N GLN A 171 10.90 12.75 -7.39
CA GLN A 171 12.34 12.97 -7.28
C GLN A 171 12.69 14.14 -6.35
N LYS A 172 11.92 15.23 -6.38
CA LYS A 172 12.12 16.40 -5.52
C LYS A 172 11.80 16.12 -4.05
N VAL A 173 10.73 15.40 -3.78
CA VAL A 173 10.28 15.07 -2.42
C VAL A 173 11.11 13.92 -1.84
N SER A 174 11.61 13.04 -2.68
CA SER A 174 12.63 12.02 -2.41
C SER A 174 12.44 11.23 -1.12
N ARG A 175 11.28 10.58 -0.96
CA ARG A 175 11.04 9.62 0.11
C ARG A 175 10.89 8.22 -0.49
N PRO A 176 11.81 7.28 -0.24
CA PRO A 176 11.67 5.90 -0.68
C PRO A 176 10.60 5.19 0.15
N TYR A 177 10.05 4.12 -0.44
CA TYR A 177 9.33 3.11 0.34
C TYR A 177 10.27 2.41 1.31
N GLU A 178 9.73 2.00 2.46
CA GLU A 178 10.47 1.16 3.38
C GLU A 178 10.56 -0.27 2.82
N GLU A 179 11.78 -0.83 2.75
CA GLU A 179 12.02 -2.16 2.23
C GLU A 179 11.80 -3.23 3.31
N ASN A 180 11.50 -4.46 2.90
CA ASN A 180 11.37 -5.63 3.78
C ASN A 180 10.24 -5.56 4.82
N VAL A 181 9.27 -4.66 4.63
CA VAL A 181 8.08 -4.54 5.49
C VAL A 181 6.81 -4.86 4.72
N VAL A 182 5.75 -5.16 5.44
CA VAL A 182 4.38 -5.18 4.94
C VAL A 182 3.73 -3.84 5.27
N MET A 183 2.78 -3.38 4.45
CA MET A 183 2.13 -2.07 4.61
C MET A 183 3.12 -0.90 4.48
N GLU A 184 3.93 -0.93 3.44
CA GLU A 184 4.93 0.09 3.11
C GLU A 184 4.34 1.37 2.51
N ASP A 185 3.08 1.30 2.09
CA ASP A 185 2.45 2.27 1.20
C ASP A 185 1.89 3.50 1.91
N ALA A 186 1.22 3.33 3.03
CA ALA A 186 0.40 4.41 3.55
C ALA A 186 1.19 5.58 4.19
N ASP A 187 2.34 5.34 4.80
CA ASP A 187 3.21 6.42 5.25
C ASP A 187 3.94 7.08 4.07
N TRP A 188 4.27 6.29 3.03
CA TRP A 188 4.82 6.81 1.80
C TRP A 188 3.83 7.76 1.09
N ILE A 189 2.60 7.34 0.92
CA ILE A 189 1.59 8.13 0.21
C ILE A 189 1.20 9.38 1.01
N ALA A 190 1.06 9.28 2.34
CA ALA A 190 0.77 10.41 3.21
C ALA A 190 1.83 11.51 3.11
N TRP A 191 3.10 11.10 3.08
CA TRP A 191 4.23 12.03 2.89
C TRP A 191 4.14 12.78 1.56
N HIS A 192 3.85 12.06 0.47
CA HIS A 192 3.77 12.69 -0.85
C HIS A 192 2.56 13.63 -0.96
N TRP A 193 1.38 13.22 -0.45
CA TRP A 193 0.22 14.09 -0.48
C TRP A 193 0.45 15.41 0.24
N ILE A 194 0.97 15.42 1.46
CA ILE A 194 1.16 16.66 2.24
C ILE A 194 2.23 17.59 1.64
N HIS A 195 3.14 17.05 0.84
CA HIS A 195 4.19 17.83 0.17
C HIS A 195 3.83 18.27 -1.25
N ALA A 196 2.72 17.78 -1.82
CA ALA A 196 2.26 18.19 -3.13
C ALA A 196 1.74 19.64 -3.09
N ASN A 197 2.14 20.46 -4.06
CA ASN A 197 1.63 21.82 -4.20
C ASN A 197 0.30 21.81 -4.96
N LYS A 198 0.15 20.86 -5.90
CA LYS A 198 -0.98 20.82 -6.82
C LYS A 198 -1.49 19.38 -6.94
N VAL A 199 -2.63 19.12 -6.32
CA VAL A 199 -3.33 17.84 -6.33
C VAL A 199 -4.55 17.96 -7.22
N GLY A 200 -4.61 17.12 -8.25
CA GLY A 200 -5.82 16.92 -9.04
C GLY A 200 -6.72 15.87 -8.40
N ILE A 201 -8.02 16.07 -8.49
CA ILE A 201 -9.03 15.09 -8.09
C ILE A 201 -9.92 14.83 -9.31
N LEU A 202 -10.01 13.57 -9.70
CA LEU A 202 -10.81 13.14 -10.82
C LEU A 202 -11.74 11.99 -10.42
N ASN A 203 -13.03 12.27 -10.40
CA ASN A 203 -14.05 11.33 -9.91
C ASN A 203 -14.39 10.25 -10.95
N ILE A 204 -13.40 9.44 -11.32
CA ILE A 204 -13.56 8.27 -12.20
C ILE A 204 -12.73 7.10 -11.68
N PRO A 205 -13.22 5.86 -11.74
CA PRO A 205 -12.41 4.69 -11.38
C PRO A 205 -11.40 4.38 -12.50
N ILE A 206 -10.13 4.27 -12.12
CA ILE A 206 -9.04 3.89 -13.05
C ILE A 206 -8.46 2.51 -12.75
N TYR A 207 -8.89 1.89 -11.66
CA TYR A 207 -8.32 0.68 -11.10
C TYR A 207 -9.40 -0.28 -10.59
N ILE A 208 -9.19 -1.58 -10.78
CA ILE A 208 -10.03 -2.64 -10.21
C ILE A 208 -9.15 -3.48 -9.29
N TRP A 209 -9.39 -3.36 -7.99
CA TRP A 209 -8.79 -4.24 -7.00
C TRP A 209 -9.57 -5.56 -6.95
N ILE A 210 -8.91 -6.66 -7.28
CA ILE A 210 -9.50 -8.01 -7.27
C ILE A 210 -9.28 -8.61 -5.88
N MET A 211 -10.35 -8.81 -5.11
CA MET A 211 -10.25 -9.43 -3.79
C MET A 211 -9.79 -10.87 -3.89
N ASN A 212 -8.64 -11.15 -3.28
CA ASN A 212 -8.09 -12.49 -3.16
C ASN A 212 -8.07 -12.91 -1.68
N PRO A 213 -8.78 -13.99 -1.28
CA PRO A 213 -8.79 -14.47 0.10
C PRO A 213 -7.42 -14.85 0.65
N THR A 214 -6.49 -15.23 -0.23
CA THR A 214 -5.12 -15.60 0.15
C THR A 214 -4.17 -14.41 0.25
N SER A 215 -4.67 -13.19 0.02
CA SER A 215 -3.88 -11.96 0.10
C SER A 215 -3.21 -11.80 1.46
N ILE A 216 -2.03 -11.17 1.46
CA ILE A 216 -1.26 -10.81 2.66
C ILE A 216 -2.12 -9.99 3.64
N THR A 217 -3.03 -9.15 3.15
CA THR A 217 -3.94 -8.32 3.94
C THR A 217 -4.83 -9.15 4.87
N HIS A 218 -5.21 -10.37 4.47
CA HIS A 218 -6.04 -11.28 5.27
C HIS A 218 -5.23 -12.26 6.11
N SER A 219 -3.91 -12.29 5.93
CA SER A 219 -3.02 -13.22 6.63
C SER A 219 -3.04 -13.01 8.15
N GLN A 220 -3.04 -14.13 8.89
CA GLN A 220 -2.88 -14.17 10.34
C GLN A 220 -1.45 -14.49 10.77
N HIS A 221 -0.52 -14.56 9.82
CA HIS A 221 0.89 -14.83 10.08
C HIS A 221 1.48 -13.76 11.00
N TYR A 222 2.30 -14.17 11.98
CA TYR A 222 2.82 -13.28 13.01
C TYR A 222 3.61 -12.08 12.47
N ILE A 223 4.34 -12.23 11.36
CA ILE A 223 5.08 -11.14 10.71
C ILE A 223 4.09 -10.06 10.26
N ASN A 224 3.07 -10.43 9.49
CA ASN A 224 2.13 -9.49 8.93
C ASN A 224 1.35 -8.74 10.02
N ARG A 225 1.05 -9.42 11.14
CA ARG A 225 0.36 -8.78 12.28
C ARG A 225 1.27 -7.83 13.06
N ALA A 226 2.54 -8.18 13.24
CA ALA A 226 3.50 -7.30 13.87
C ALA A 226 3.77 -6.07 13.00
N ASP A 227 3.93 -6.25 11.68
CA ASP A 227 4.15 -5.16 10.73
C ASP A 227 2.95 -4.21 10.67
N TRP A 228 1.72 -4.70 10.82
CA TRP A 228 0.53 -3.85 10.95
C TRP A 228 0.60 -2.92 12.17
N ILE A 229 1.11 -3.39 13.28
CA ILE A 229 1.31 -2.56 14.48
C ILE A 229 2.45 -1.56 14.22
N LYS A 230 3.58 -2.01 13.68
CA LYS A 230 4.69 -1.14 13.30
C LYS A 230 4.26 -0.04 12.33
N TYR A 231 3.37 -0.34 11.43
CA TYR A 231 2.76 0.63 10.54
C TYR A 231 2.07 1.77 11.31
N GLY A 232 1.31 1.45 12.36
CA GLY A 232 0.73 2.47 13.25
C GLY A 232 1.79 3.36 13.91
N TYR A 233 2.95 2.78 14.26
CA TYR A 233 4.08 3.55 14.81
C TYR A 233 4.70 4.49 13.80
N ARG A 234 4.93 4.03 12.57
CA ARG A 234 5.45 4.89 11.51
C ARG A 234 4.57 6.11 11.31
N LYS A 235 3.26 5.94 11.30
CA LYS A 235 2.31 7.05 11.21
C LYS A 235 2.49 8.06 12.35
N ILE A 236 2.59 7.60 13.59
CA ILE A 236 2.77 8.47 14.76
C ILE A 236 4.12 9.20 14.68
N ARG A 237 5.20 8.49 14.35
CA ARG A 237 6.52 9.07 14.16
C ARG A 237 6.50 10.19 13.12
N ASP A 238 5.91 9.91 11.97
CA ASP A 238 5.89 10.83 10.85
C ASP A 238 4.90 11.98 11.05
N ALA A 239 3.85 11.77 11.85
CA ALA A 239 2.88 12.82 12.20
C ALA A 239 3.57 14.09 12.73
N HIS A 240 4.60 13.96 13.55
CA HIS A 240 5.35 15.11 14.07
C HIS A 240 6.01 15.93 12.97
N SER A 241 6.49 15.29 11.89
CA SER A 241 7.10 15.97 10.76
C SER A 241 6.10 16.77 9.93
N TYR A 242 4.82 16.39 9.95
CA TYR A 242 3.76 17.08 9.22
C TYR A 242 3.28 18.37 9.90
N LYS A 243 3.60 18.56 11.19
CA LYS A 243 3.10 19.69 11.98
C LYS A 243 3.44 21.05 11.39
N SER A 244 4.60 21.18 10.75
CA SER A 244 5.02 22.39 10.07
C SER A 244 4.21 22.70 8.80
N LYS A 245 3.61 21.70 8.19
CA LYS A 245 2.75 21.82 6.99
C LYS A 245 1.28 21.97 7.37
N SER A 246 0.80 21.14 8.30
CA SER A 246 -0.56 21.15 8.82
C SER A 246 -0.62 20.49 10.20
N SER A 247 -0.96 21.25 11.23
CA SER A 247 -1.19 20.71 12.58
C SER A 247 -2.40 19.77 12.60
N LYS A 248 -3.46 20.08 11.82
CA LYS A 248 -4.64 19.23 11.68
C LYS A 248 -4.31 17.88 11.06
N PHE A 249 -3.53 17.85 9.98
CA PHE A 249 -3.13 16.59 9.37
C PHE A 249 -2.20 15.78 10.27
N SER A 250 -1.29 16.44 11.00
CA SER A 250 -0.47 15.80 12.02
C SER A 250 -1.32 15.05 13.06
N GLU A 251 -2.36 15.70 13.58
CA GLU A 251 -3.29 15.09 14.53
C GLU A 251 -4.07 13.91 13.93
N ILE A 252 -4.55 14.05 12.69
CA ILE A 252 -5.23 12.96 11.96
C ILE A 252 -4.32 11.74 11.87
N MET A 253 -3.06 11.91 11.45
CA MET A 253 -2.11 10.83 11.29
C MET A 253 -1.71 10.17 12.62
N GLU A 254 -1.55 10.96 13.68
CA GLU A 254 -1.28 10.44 15.01
C GLU A 254 -2.46 9.60 15.53
N ASN A 255 -3.68 10.09 15.40
CA ASN A 255 -4.89 9.38 15.83
C ASN A 255 -5.09 8.09 15.02
N ASP A 256 -4.91 8.12 13.71
CA ASP A 256 -5.01 6.94 12.85
C ASP A 256 -3.93 5.90 13.20
N GLY A 257 -2.70 6.34 13.43
CA GLY A 257 -1.62 5.48 13.92
C GLY A 257 -1.96 4.80 15.25
N ARG A 258 -2.52 5.55 16.22
CA ARG A 258 -3.01 5.00 17.50
C ARG A 258 -4.10 3.94 17.28
N GLN A 259 -5.08 4.21 16.39
CA GLN A 259 -6.14 3.25 16.10
C GLN A 259 -5.61 1.95 15.45
N ASN A 260 -4.62 2.04 14.58
CA ASN A 260 -3.97 0.87 14.00
C ASN A 260 -3.27 0.01 15.07
N ILE A 261 -2.54 0.62 16.01
CA ILE A 261 -1.91 -0.09 17.12
C ILE A 261 -2.98 -0.76 18.00
N ILE A 262 -4.01 -0.02 18.40
CA ILE A 262 -5.12 -0.54 19.22
C ILE A 262 -5.79 -1.72 18.50
N GLY A 263 -6.12 -1.58 17.23
CA GLY A 263 -6.75 -2.62 16.41
C GLY A 263 -5.87 -3.86 16.25
N GLY A 264 -4.57 -3.67 16.03
CA GLY A 264 -3.59 -4.75 15.96
C GLY A 264 -3.46 -5.51 17.29
N MET A 265 -3.30 -4.77 18.38
CA MET A 265 -3.18 -5.35 19.73
C MET A 265 -4.44 -6.07 20.20
N LYS A 266 -5.63 -5.56 19.88
CA LYS A 266 -6.90 -6.25 20.20
C LYS A 266 -7.07 -7.58 19.45
N LYS A 267 -6.37 -7.79 18.34
CA LYS A 267 -6.44 -9.02 17.54
C LYS A 267 -5.26 -9.96 17.77
N ILE A 268 -4.38 -9.66 18.72
CA ILE A 268 -3.15 -10.43 18.97
C ILE A 268 -3.40 -11.92 19.24
N TRP A 269 -4.54 -12.26 19.87
CA TRP A 269 -4.94 -13.65 20.15
C TRP A 269 -5.23 -14.48 18.88
N LYS A 270 -5.31 -13.83 17.71
CA LYS A 270 -5.51 -14.50 16.40
C LYS A 270 -4.21 -14.89 15.71
N VAL A 271 -3.04 -14.41 16.18
CA VAL A 271 -1.77 -14.73 15.52
C VAL A 271 -1.41 -16.22 15.67
N ASP A 272 -0.69 -16.72 14.68
CA ASP A 272 -0.28 -18.13 14.63
C ASP A 272 0.85 -18.45 15.63
N ASN A 273 1.70 -17.48 15.98
CA ASN A 273 2.81 -17.65 16.92
C ASN A 273 3.08 -16.38 17.73
N TYR A 274 2.64 -16.36 19.00
CA TYR A 274 2.76 -15.21 19.90
C TYR A 274 4.19 -14.82 20.22
N LEU A 275 5.06 -15.80 20.47
CA LEU A 275 6.46 -15.53 20.83
C LEU A 275 7.20 -14.89 19.65
N LYS A 276 7.07 -15.49 18.47
CA LYS A 276 7.66 -14.94 17.25
C LYS A 276 7.08 -13.58 16.90
N PHE A 277 5.79 -13.36 17.15
CA PHE A 277 5.15 -12.06 16.95
C PHE A 277 5.84 -10.98 17.79
N TYR A 278 6.02 -11.17 19.09
CA TYR A 278 6.69 -10.19 19.94
C TYR A 278 8.17 -10.04 19.59
N GLN A 279 8.87 -11.13 19.29
CA GLN A 279 10.25 -11.06 18.82
C GLN A 279 10.38 -10.24 17.54
N HIS A 280 9.49 -10.43 16.59
CA HIS A 280 9.49 -9.65 15.35
C HIS A 280 9.10 -8.20 15.59
N LEU A 281 8.11 -7.92 16.44
CA LEU A 281 7.69 -6.58 16.81
C LEU A 281 8.83 -5.76 17.46
N THR A 282 9.69 -6.40 18.26
CA THR A 282 10.73 -5.73 19.05
C THR A 282 12.11 -5.70 18.39
N ARG A 283 12.39 -6.54 17.37
CA ARG A 283 13.72 -6.69 16.77
C ARG A 283 14.08 -5.68 15.69
N SER A 284 13.14 -5.05 15.06
CA SER A 284 13.40 -4.12 13.96
C SER A 284 13.35 -2.68 14.45
N CYS A 285 14.42 -2.24 15.12
CA CYS A 285 14.34 -1.11 16.02
C CYS A 285 14.78 0.24 15.48
N ASP A 286 15.50 0.33 14.35
CA ASP A 286 16.11 1.61 13.96
C ASP A 286 15.15 2.53 13.17
N ALA A 287 14.11 1.98 12.56
CA ALA A 287 13.12 2.74 11.77
C ALA A 287 11.79 3.01 12.49
N TYR A 288 11.57 2.46 13.69
CA TYR A 288 10.31 2.51 14.41
C TYR A 288 10.45 3.12 15.80
N ILE A 289 9.33 3.60 16.37
CA ILE A 289 9.33 3.99 17.78
C ILE A 289 9.62 2.74 18.61
N PRO A 290 10.69 2.70 19.39
CA PRO A 290 11.02 1.56 20.24
C PRO A 290 9.87 1.23 21.20
N LEU A 291 9.74 -0.05 21.61
CA LEU A 291 8.66 -0.47 22.51
C LEU A 291 8.62 0.36 23.80
N HIS A 292 9.78 0.78 24.34
CA HIS A 292 9.85 1.62 25.52
C HIS A 292 9.27 3.02 25.31
N GLU A 293 9.33 3.57 24.10
CA GLU A 293 8.69 4.86 23.79
C GLU A 293 7.18 4.73 23.78
N LEU A 294 6.66 3.60 23.27
CA LEU A 294 5.24 3.32 23.38
C LEU A 294 4.75 3.15 24.80
N GLN A 295 5.56 2.52 25.64
CA GLN A 295 5.21 2.34 27.04
C GLN A 295 5.07 3.68 27.78
N LYS A 296 5.71 4.73 27.27
CA LYS A 296 5.56 6.11 27.76
C LYS A 296 4.29 6.82 27.28
N MET A 297 3.67 6.33 26.21
CA MET A 297 2.45 6.94 25.68
C MET A 297 1.25 6.58 26.55
N GLU A 298 0.26 7.46 26.57
CA GLU A 298 -1.00 7.20 27.28
C GLU A 298 -1.86 6.17 26.56
N TRP A 299 -2.08 5.06 27.21
CA TRP A 299 -2.94 3.99 26.76
C TRP A 299 -3.98 3.62 27.83
N SER A 300 -5.15 3.19 27.43
CA SER A 300 -6.21 2.77 28.35
C SER A 300 -6.56 1.27 28.20
N GLY A 301 -7.13 0.71 29.26
CA GLY A 301 -7.66 -0.65 29.27
C GLY A 301 -6.66 -1.73 28.95
N ILE A 302 -7.10 -2.76 28.24
CA ILE A 302 -6.30 -3.95 27.91
C ILE A 302 -5.08 -3.62 27.04
N VAL A 303 -5.17 -2.59 26.20
CA VAL A 303 -4.05 -2.18 25.34
C VAL A 303 -2.86 -1.72 26.17
N LYS A 304 -3.10 -0.99 27.26
CA LYS A 304 -2.06 -0.59 28.21
C LYS A 304 -1.31 -1.80 28.77
N LEU A 305 -2.05 -2.82 29.22
CA LEU A 305 -1.46 -4.05 29.75
C LEU A 305 -0.63 -4.80 28.70
N LEU A 306 -1.16 -4.93 27.47
CA LEU A 306 -0.49 -5.63 26.37
C LEU A 306 0.83 -4.96 25.97
N ILE A 307 0.89 -3.64 26.02
CA ILE A 307 2.09 -2.86 25.69
C ILE A 307 3.09 -2.83 26.86
N GLN A 308 2.62 -2.66 28.09
CA GLN A 308 3.49 -2.60 29.27
C GLN A 308 4.11 -3.94 29.63
N TYR A 309 3.36 -5.03 29.41
CA TYR A 309 3.76 -6.38 29.83
C TYR A 309 3.69 -7.39 28.68
N PRO A 310 4.48 -7.24 27.60
CA PRO A 310 4.35 -8.07 26.41
C PRO A 310 4.60 -9.56 26.67
N ILE A 311 5.56 -9.93 27.57
CA ILE A 311 5.84 -11.33 27.90
C ILE A 311 4.68 -11.94 28.70
N LEU A 312 4.15 -11.21 29.69
CA LEU A 312 2.99 -11.65 30.47
C LEU A 312 1.77 -11.81 29.58
N SER A 313 1.60 -10.88 28.62
CA SER A 313 0.53 -10.95 27.62
C SER A 313 0.65 -12.20 26.74
N CYS A 314 1.87 -12.60 26.35
CA CYS A 314 2.10 -13.87 25.65
C CYS A 314 1.63 -15.05 26.46
N ILE A 315 1.99 -15.11 27.75
CA ILE A 315 1.64 -16.21 28.64
C ILE A 315 0.12 -16.28 28.87
N CYS A 316 -0.52 -15.14 29.10
CA CYS A 316 -1.96 -15.09 29.38
C CYS A 316 -2.84 -15.30 28.14
N LEU A 317 -2.41 -14.81 26.95
CA LEU A 317 -3.22 -14.87 25.74
C LEU A 317 -3.02 -16.16 24.94
N TYR A 318 -1.89 -16.84 25.09
CA TYR A 318 -1.64 -18.10 24.38
C TYR A 318 -2.71 -19.18 24.63
N PRO A 319 -3.10 -19.48 25.87
CA PRO A 319 -4.17 -20.44 26.13
C PRO A 319 -5.52 -20.01 25.55
N ILE A 320 -5.86 -18.71 25.66
CA ILE A 320 -7.13 -18.16 25.14
C ILE A 320 -7.18 -18.28 23.61
N GLY A 321 -6.09 -17.93 22.92
CA GLY A 321 -6.00 -18.05 21.47
C GLY A 321 -6.08 -19.50 20.98
N SER A 322 -5.47 -20.42 21.70
CA SER A 322 -5.53 -21.86 21.40
C SER A 322 -6.94 -22.42 21.58
N ILE A 323 -7.64 -22.04 22.64
CA ILE A 323 -9.03 -22.45 22.88
C ILE A 323 -9.96 -21.90 21.80
N LEU A 324 -9.80 -20.63 21.42
CA LEU A 324 -10.62 -20.01 20.37
C LEU A 324 -10.37 -20.62 18.98
N LYS A 325 -9.14 -21.03 18.68
CA LYS A 325 -8.83 -21.79 17.45
C LYS A 325 -9.52 -23.14 17.44
N LEU A 326 -9.53 -23.87 18.56
CA LEU A 326 -10.24 -25.15 18.71
C LEU A 326 -11.76 -24.98 18.55
N ILE A 327 -12.35 -23.94 19.14
CA ILE A 327 -13.78 -23.65 19.00
C ILE A 327 -14.14 -23.33 17.54
N ASN A 328 -13.33 -22.54 16.86
CA ASN A 328 -13.55 -22.23 15.43
C ASN A 328 -13.37 -23.46 14.55
N TYR A 329 -12.38 -24.31 14.82
CA TYR A 329 -12.19 -25.57 14.11
C TYR A 329 -13.41 -26.51 14.29
N ALA A 330 -13.90 -26.66 15.53
CA ALA A 330 -15.10 -27.45 15.81
C ALA A 330 -16.34 -26.90 15.08
N ARG A 331 -16.52 -25.56 15.01
CA ARG A 331 -17.63 -24.95 14.27
C ARG A 331 -17.58 -25.17 12.76
N LEU A 332 -16.37 -25.29 12.17
CA LEU A 332 -16.20 -25.58 10.73
C LEU A 332 -16.46 -27.05 10.40
N GLN A 333 -16.30 -27.94 11.35
CA GLN A 333 -16.60 -29.39 11.20
C GLN A 333 -18.10 -29.72 11.38
N CYS A 334 -18.85 -28.83 12.02
CA CYS A 334 -20.30 -28.99 12.25
C CYS A 334 -21.17 -28.26 11.18
N LYS A 335 -20.59 -27.75 10.13
CA LYS A 335 -21.24 -27.24 8.93
C LYS A 335 -20.95 -28.15 7.74
#